data_68429de2e41c045cf407a53a11d6c03d
#
_entry.id   68429de2e41c045cf407a53a11d6c03d
#
_cell.length_a   1.000
_cell.length_b   1.000
_cell.length_c   1.000
_cell.angle_alpha   90.00
_cell.angle_beta   90.00
_cell.angle_gamma   90.00
#
_symmetry.space_group_name_H-M   'P 1'
#
loop_
_entity.id
_entity.type
_entity.pdbx_description
1 polymer ?
#
loop_
_entity_poly.entity_id
_entity_poly.type
_entity_poly.pdbx_seq_one_letter_code
_entity_poly.pdbx_strand_id
1 'polypeptide(L)'
;MKKLAVLLAAAMLMAGCGSSSAETTAAATSAAAEAQTTAAAGEQQAAASDGYVFTVDGTTIAMNAEVAPILEKLGKEKNYFESARCAFEGLDKEYTYNGFVLKTYPLNDVDYVASITLQDDTVATPEGIAIGSELADVTAVYGDSSSDTKCEYVKGDSQLLILLENGVVTSIQYVAITE
;
A
#
# COMPACT_ATOMS: atom_id res chain seq x y z
N MET A 1 22.81 -28.82 -36.55
CA MET A 1 23.02 -28.43 -37.94
C MET A 1 21.96 -27.43 -38.35
N LYS A 2 22.41 -26.37 -38.95
CA LYS A 2 21.73 -25.24 -39.64
C LYS A 2 21.41 -24.01 -38.78
N LYS A 3 22.38 -23.09 -38.88
CA LYS A 3 22.35 -21.66 -38.55
C LYS A 3 21.48 -20.94 -39.61
N LEU A 4 20.72 -19.92 -39.22
CA LEU A 4 20.39 -18.82 -40.11
C LEU A 4 20.35 -17.51 -39.30
N ALA A 5 21.30 -16.65 -39.60
CA ALA A 5 21.36 -15.26 -39.22
C ALA A 5 20.70 -14.42 -40.30
N VAL A 6 19.90 -13.42 -39.97
CA VAL A 6 19.56 -12.32 -40.82
C VAL A 6 19.67 -11.00 -40.07
N LEU A 7 20.66 -10.23 -40.45
CA LEU A 7 20.85 -8.83 -40.17
C LEU A 7 20.01 -8.00 -41.17
N LEU A 8 19.34 -6.97 -40.68
CA LEU A 8 19.04 -5.79 -41.54
C LEU A 8 19.02 -4.52 -40.67
N ALA A 9 20.00 -3.67 -40.96
CA ALA A 9 20.12 -2.29 -40.53
C ALA A 9 19.35 -1.37 -41.48
N ALA A 10 18.69 -0.33 -40.98
CA ALA A 10 18.37 0.85 -41.74
C ALA A 10 18.31 2.08 -40.83
N ALA A 11 19.27 2.96 -40.98
CA ALA A 11 19.35 4.31 -40.44
C ALA A 11 18.58 5.27 -41.34
N MET A 12 17.86 6.25 -40.77
CA MET A 12 17.54 7.52 -41.47
C MET A 12 17.59 8.68 -40.48
N LEU A 13 18.58 9.54 -40.72
CA LEU A 13 18.68 10.92 -40.23
C LEU A 13 17.72 11.82 -41.02
N MET A 14 17.10 12.78 -40.36
CA MET A 14 16.75 14.07 -40.95
C MET A 14 16.89 15.18 -39.91
N ALA A 15 17.80 16.09 -40.23
CA ALA A 15 18.04 17.37 -39.58
C ALA A 15 17.08 18.43 -40.15
N GLY A 16 16.67 19.37 -39.28
CA GLY A 16 15.92 20.56 -39.70
C GLY A 16 16.18 21.71 -38.74
N CYS A 17 17.11 22.58 -39.11
CA CYS A 17 17.42 23.89 -38.51
C CYS A 17 16.35 24.93 -38.86
N GLY A 18 16.10 25.88 -37.94
CA GLY A 18 15.36 27.11 -38.20
C GLY A 18 15.52 28.12 -37.08
N SER A 19 16.52 29.02 -37.24
CA SER A 19 16.80 30.21 -36.41
C SER A 19 15.93 31.40 -36.80
N SER A 20 15.61 32.29 -35.81
CA SER A 20 15.70 33.79 -35.87
C SER A 20 15.05 34.37 -34.61
N SER A 21 15.74 34.97 -33.80
CA SER A 21 16.28 36.31 -33.49
C SER A 21 15.28 37.49 -33.47
N ALA A 22 15.30 38.20 -32.40
CA ALA A 22 15.39 39.63 -32.10
C ALA A 22 14.42 40.02 -30.95
N GLU A 23 14.92 40.35 -29.78
CA GLU A 23 15.28 41.69 -29.21
C GLU A 23 14.10 42.69 -29.20
N THR A 24 13.67 43.23 -28.06
CA THR A 24 14.13 44.45 -27.43
C THR A 24 13.09 45.00 -26.40
N THR A 25 13.59 45.26 -25.20
CA THR A 25 13.41 46.40 -24.33
C THR A 25 12.10 46.66 -23.55
N ALA A 26 12.28 46.53 -22.26
CA ALA A 26 12.06 47.46 -21.12
C ALA A 26 10.73 48.20 -20.95
N ALA A 27 10.19 48.10 -19.78
CA ALA A 27 10.05 49.07 -18.71
C ALA A 27 8.79 48.78 -17.85
N ALA A 28 9.07 48.53 -16.63
CA ALA A 28 8.52 49.01 -15.34
C ALA A 28 7.04 49.47 -15.31
N THR A 29 6.26 48.94 -14.33
CA THR A 29 5.82 49.64 -13.14
C THR A 29 4.58 48.98 -12.52
N SER A 30 4.75 48.57 -11.28
CA SER A 30 3.84 48.72 -10.13
C SER A 30 2.48 48.01 -10.08
N ALA A 31 2.42 47.18 -9.06
CA ALA A 31 1.38 47.03 -8.02
C ALA A 31 -0.04 46.68 -8.43
N ALA A 32 -0.47 45.49 -8.05
CA ALA A 32 -1.55 45.30 -7.07
C ALA A 32 -1.60 43.83 -6.65
N ALA A 33 -1.57 43.61 -5.39
CA ALA A 33 -1.79 42.33 -4.76
C ALA A 33 -3.24 41.90 -4.95
N GLU A 34 -3.45 40.72 -5.53
CA GLU A 34 -4.68 39.97 -5.26
C GLU A 34 -4.26 38.57 -4.84
N ALA A 35 -4.60 38.28 -3.61
CA ALA A 35 -4.42 36.98 -2.97
C ALA A 35 -5.26 35.94 -3.71
N GLN A 36 -4.61 35.11 -4.52
CA GLN A 36 -5.18 33.84 -4.90
C GLN A 36 -4.96 32.87 -3.75
N THR A 37 -6.01 32.67 -3.01
CA THR A 37 -6.17 31.54 -2.09
C THR A 37 -6.09 30.25 -2.93
N THR A 38 -4.91 29.69 -3.04
CA THR A 38 -4.76 28.30 -3.42
C THR A 38 -5.33 27.50 -2.28
N ALA A 39 -6.51 26.92 -2.50
CA ALA A 39 -7.01 25.85 -1.67
C ALA A 39 -5.94 24.76 -1.66
N ALA A 40 -5.21 24.67 -0.58
CA ALA A 40 -4.43 23.51 -0.26
C ALA A 40 -5.43 22.35 -0.20
N ALA A 41 -5.33 21.43 -1.17
CA ALA A 41 -5.89 20.11 -1.01
C ALA A 41 -5.31 19.57 0.30
N GLY A 42 -6.18 19.43 1.30
CA GLY A 42 -5.79 18.86 2.57
C GLY A 42 -5.23 17.47 2.30
N GLU A 43 -3.96 17.31 2.54
CA GLU A 43 -3.38 16.02 2.87
C GLU A 43 -4.10 15.59 4.14
N GLN A 44 -5.14 14.78 3.95
CA GLN A 44 -5.78 14.06 5.04
C GLN A 44 -4.78 12.99 5.44
N GLN A 45 -3.88 13.41 6.31
CA GLN A 45 -2.91 12.59 7.00
C GLN A 45 -3.73 11.50 7.68
N ALA A 46 -3.55 10.25 7.21
CA ALA A 46 -4.07 9.09 7.92
C ALA A 46 -3.71 9.28 9.39
N ALA A 47 -4.71 9.27 10.26
CA ALA A 47 -4.49 9.41 11.69
C ALA A 47 -3.35 8.43 12.04
N ALA A 48 -2.30 8.95 12.67
CA ALA A 48 -1.20 8.12 13.11
C ALA A 48 -1.79 7.11 14.08
N SER A 49 -2.04 5.88 13.62
CA SER A 49 -2.46 4.81 14.49
C SER A 49 -1.26 4.44 15.35
N ASP A 50 -1.44 4.35 16.65
CA ASP A 50 -0.42 3.81 17.54
C ASP A 50 -0.19 2.30 17.31
N GLY A 51 -0.94 1.71 16.36
CA GLY A 51 -0.95 0.30 16.02
C GLY A 51 0.10 -0.13 14.98
N TYR A 52 0.02 -1.40 14.61
CA TYR A 52 0.74 -1.93 13.45
C TYR A 52 0.11 -1.41 12.16
N VAL A 53 0.95 -1.12 11.18
CA VAL A 53 0.54 -0.67 9.85
C VAL A 53 1.16 -1.57 8.79
N PHE A 54 0.46 -1.75 7.68
CA PHE A 54 1.00 -2.37 6.47
C PHE A 54 1.30 -1.29 5.44
N THR A 55 2.41 -1.41 4.73
CA THR A 55 2.78 -0.45 3.69
C THR A 55 3.08 -1.18 2.38
N VAL A 56 2.43 -0.76 1.31
CA VAL A 56 2.64 -1.30 -0.04
C VAL A 56 2.57 -0.16 -1.05
N ASP A 57 3.50 -0.13 -2.00
CA ASP A 57 3.58 0.88 -3.07
C ASP A 57 3.46 2.34 -2.56
N GLY A 58 4.03 2.61 -1.39
CA GLY A 58 3.98 3.93 -0.75
C GLY A 58 2.65 4.26 -0.06
N THR A 59 1.68 3.34 -0.06
CA THR A 59 0.41 3.47 0.66
C THR A 59 0.51 2.80 2.01
N THR A 60 0.35 3.55 3.09
CA THR A 60 0.27 3.03 4.46
C THR A 60 -1.18 2.74 4.82
N ILE A 61 -1.42 1.54 5.32
CA ILE A 61 -2.74 1.04 5.70
C ILE A 61 -2.71 0.72 7.18
N ALA A 62 -3.45 1.49 7.96
CA ALA A 62 -3.64 1.24 9.39
C ALA A 62 -4.89 0.39 9.62
N MET A 63 -4.87 -0.42 10.67
CA MET A 63 -6.08 -1.12 11.11
C MET A 63 -7.08 -0.09 11.66
N ASN A 64 -8.37 -0.39 11.58
CA ASN A 64 -9.46 0.52 11.97
C ASN A 64 -9.51 1.85 11.19
N ALA A 65 -8.71 2.03 10.13
CA ALA A 65 -8.81 3.19 9.26
C ALA A 65 -10.01 3.06 8.31
N GLU A 66 -10.60 4.21 7.94
CA GLU A 66 -11.60 4.27 6.88
C GLU A 66 -11.00 3.76 5.56
N VAL A 67 -11.69 2.82 4.89
CA VAL A 67 -11.11 2.11 3.75
C VAL A 67 -11.16 2.89 2.44
N ALA A 68 -12.15 3.77 2.25
CA ALA A 68 -12.38 4.44 0.97
C ALA A 68 -11.14 5.19 0.42
N PRO A 69 -10.45 6.06 1.19
CA PRO A 69 -9.26 6.76 0.69
C PRO A 69 -8.07 5.81 0.45
N ILE A 70 -8.05 4.65 1.11
CA ILE A 70 -7.03 3.62 0.91
C ILE A 70 -7.24 2.93 -0.44
N LEU A 71 -8.49 2.53 -0.75
CA LEU A 71 -8.83 1.88 -2.03
C LEU A 71 -8.54 2.79 -3.22
N GLU A 72 -8.78 4.10 -3.09
CA GLU A 72 -8.43 5.08 -4.13
C GLU A 72 -6.92 5.08 -4.45
N LYS A 73 -6.07 4.96 -3.41
CA LYS A 73 -4.61 4.92 -3.56
C LYS A 73 -4.10 3.58 -4.08
N LEU A 74 -4.69 2.48 -3.64
CA LEU A 74 -4.35 1.12 -4.07
C LEU A 74 -4.77 0.84 -5.52
N GLY A 75 -5.78 1.57 -6.01
CA GLY A 75 -6.34 1.36 -7.34
C GLY A 75 -7.17 0.08 -7.44
N LYS A 76 -7.30 -0.46 -8.66
CA LYS A 76 -8.20 -1.58 -8.92
C LYS A 76 -7.68 -2.89 -8.33
N GLU A 77 -8.54 -3.55 -7.56
CA GLU A 77 -8.34 -4.90 -7.03
C GLU A 77 -8.36 -5.97 -8.15
N LYS A 78 -7.70 -7.09 -7.92
CA LYS A 78 -7.75 -8.27 -8.79
C LYS A 78 -9.07 -9.03 -8.66
N ASN A 79 -9.57 -9.11 -7.43
CA ASN A 79 -10.82 -9.76 -7.11
C ASN A 79 -11.52 -9.03 -5.97
N TYR A 80 -12.84 -9.00 -6.04
CA TYR A 80 -13.72 -8.45 -5.02
C TYR A 80 -14.76 -9.47 -4.60
N PHE A 81 -14.99 -9.59 -3.30
CA PHE A 81 -16.03 -10.43 -2.74
C PHE A 81 -16.71 -9.71 -1.58
N GLU A 82 -18.01 -9.90 -1.43
CA GLU A 82 -18.77 -9.42 -0.28
C GLU A 82 -19.71 -10.49 0.24
N SER A 83 -19.94 -10.48 1.55
CA SER A 83 -20.85 -11.41 2.21
C SER A 83 -21.58 -10.73 3.36
N ALA A 84 -22.85 -11.11 3.53
CA ALA A 84 -23.63 -10.63 4.68
C ALA A 84 -23.07 -11.17 5.99
N ARG A 85 -22.97 -10.30 6.99
CA ARG A 85 -22.64 -10.70 8.37
C ARG A 85 -23.80 -11.44 9.00
N CYS A 86 -23.50 -12.54 9.70
CA CYS A 86 -24.54 -13.30 10.41
C CYS A 86 -25.02 -12.64 11.72
N ALA A 87 -24.22 -11.76 12.31
CA ALA A 87 -24.46 -11.24 13.67
C ALA A 87 -24.77 -9.72 13.72
N PHE A 88 -24.45 -8.97 12.65
CA PHE A 88 -24.63 -7.52 12.60
C PHE A 88 -25.11 -7.09 11.22
N GLU A 89 -25.76 -5.92 11.12
CA GLU A 89 -26.11 -5.34 9.82
C GLU A 89 -24.86 -4.91 9.05
N GLY A 90 -24.89 -5.10 7.71
CA GLY A 90 -23.83 -4.71 6.79
C GLY A 90 -23.15 -5.88 6.09
N LEU A 91 -22.21 -5.56 5.22
CA LEU A 91 -21.44 -6.50 4.42
C LEU A 91 -19.98 -6.48 4.83
N ASP A 92 -19.41 -7.65 5.06
CA ASP A 92 -17.95 -7.81 5.08
C ASP A 92 -17.47 -7.84 3.64
N LYS A 93 -16.48 -7.00 3.31
CA LYS A 93 -15.92 -6.92 1.97
C LYS A 93 -14.47 -7.39 1.98
N GLU A 94 -14.10 -8.06 0.91
CA GLU A 94 -12.76 -8.60 0.69
C GLU A 94 -12.23 -8.10 -0.66
N TYR A 95 -11.06 -7.48 -0.62
CA TYR A 95 -10.36 -6.95 -1.78
C TYR A 95 -9.03 -7.70 -1.92
N THR A 96 -8.86 -8.44 -3.02
CA THR A 96 -7.62 -9.16 -3.32
C THR A 96 -6.74 -8.32 -4.23
N TYR A 97 -5.51 -8.06 -3.79
CA TYR A 97 -4.46 -7.38 -4.54
C TYR A 97 -3.29 -8.33 -4.87
N ASN A 98 -2.20 -7.79 -5.45
CA ASN A 98 -0.96 -8.53 -5.59
C ASN A 98 -0.34 -8.76 -4.22
N GLY A 99 -0.17 -10.00 -3.83
CA GLY A 99 0.52 -10.40 -2.61
C GLY A 99 -0.26 -10.23 -1.30
N PHE A 100 -1.46 -9.62 -1.30
CA PHE A 100 -2.25 -9.48 -0.07
C PHE A 100 -3.76 -9.41 -0.29
N VAL A 101 -4.50 -9.66 0.77
CA VAL A 101 -5.95 -9.49 0.85
C VAL A 101 -6.27 -8.49 1.95
N LEU A 102 -7.09 -7.50 1.62
CA LEU A 102 -7.66 -6.54 2.56
C LEU A 102 -9.11 -6.89 2.84
N LYS A 103 -9.48 -7.01 4.11
CA LYS A 103 -10.86 -7.19 4.55
C LYS A 103 -11.36 -6.00 5.33
N THR A 104 -12.65 -5.71 5.23
CA THR A 104 -13.29 -4.61 5.93
C THR A 104 -14.40 -5.08 6.85
N TYR A 105 -14.78 -4.21 7.76
CA TYR A 105 -16.00 -4.31 8.53
C TYR A 105 -16.79 -3.00 8.43
N PRO A 106 -18.14 -3.05 8.35
CA PRO A 106 -18.97 -1.86 8.36
C PRO A 106 -19.23 -1.36 9.78
N LEU A 107 -19.22 -0.04 9.95
CA LEU A 107 -19.64 0.65 11.17
C LEU A 107 -20.29 1.99 10.78
N ASN A 108 -21.58 2.20 11.13
CA ASN A 108 -22.32 3.41 10.81
C ASN A 108 -22.28 3.78 9.30
N ASP A 109 -22.52 2.80 8.42
CA ASP A 109 -22.49 2.93 6.96
C ASP A 109 -21.11 3.31 6.37
N VAL A 110 -20.05 3.22 7.15
CA VAL A 110 -18.67 3.41 6.71
C VAL A 110 -17.90 2.10 6.86
N ASP A 111 -17.10 1.75 5.86
CA ASP A 111 -16.25 0.57 5.91
C ASP A 111 -14.86 0.91 6.47
N TYR A 112 -14.41 0.09 7.41
CA TYR A 112 -13.11 0.20 8.07
C TYR A 112 -12.25 -1.03 7.79
N VAL A 113 -10.94 -0.86 7.83
CA VAL A 113 -9.97 -1.95 7.66
C VAL A 113 -10.06 -2.90 8.85
N ALA A 114 -10.50 -4.13 8.58
CA ALA A 114 -10.59 -5.21 9.56
C ALA A 114 -9.29 -6.00 9.68
N SER A 115 -8.73 -6.38 8.52
CA SER A 115 -7.48 -7.15 8.48
C SER A 115 -6.79 -7.04 7.14
N ILE A 116 -5.48 -7.30 7.15
CA ILE A 116 -4.68 -7.53 5.96
C ILE A 116 -3.95 -8.85 6.13
N THR A 117 -4.05 -9.72 5.14
CA THR A 117 -3.37 -11.02 5.10
C THR A 117 -2.43 -11.06 3.91
N LEU A 118 -1.14 -11.29 4.15
CA LEU A 118 -0.15 -11.50 3.10
C LEU A 118 -0.37 -12.88 2.48
N GLN A 119 -0.29 -12.97 1.15
CA GLN A 119 -0.60 -14.18 0.38
C GLN A 119 0.66 -14.88 -0.15
N ASP A 120 1.73 -14.12 -0.34
CA ASP A 120 3.00 -14.62 -0.89
C ASP A 120 4.17 -13.74 -0.42
N ASP A 121 5.37 -14.03 -0.90
CA ASP A 121 6.62 -13.36 -0.57
C ASP A 121 6.89 -12.07 -1.39
N THR A 122 5.95 -11.66 -2.23
CA THR A 122 6.09 -10.43 -3.04
C THR A 122 5.87 -9.16 -2.22
N VAL A 123 5.27 -9.30 -1.04
CA VAL A 123 5.05 -8.22 -0.06
C VAL A 123 5.61 -8.61 1.31
N ALA A 124 6.04 -7.63 2.07
CA ALA A 124 6.62 -7.80 3.39
C ALA A 124 6.01 -6.80 4.39
N THR A 125 6.24 -7.03 5.66
CA THR A 125 5.98 -6.02 6.70
C THR A 125 6.90 -4.80 6.51
N PRO A 126 6.58 -3.63 7.05
CA PRO A 126 7.48 -2.47 6.99
C PRO A 126 8.88 -2.75 7.54
N GLU A 127 8.99 -3.71 8.45
CA GLU A 127 10.24 -4.16 9.07
C GLU A 127 10.98 -5.22 8.25
N GLY A 128 10.39 -5.69 7.13
CA GLY A 128 11.01 -6.60 6.17
C GLY A 128 10.72 -8.09 6.38
N ILE A 129 9.77 -8.46 7.24
CA ILE A 129 9.36 -9.86 7.41
C ILE A 129 8.35 -10.24 6.33
N ALA A 130 8.60 -11.33 5.62
CA ALA A 130 7.76 -11.87 4.55
C ALA A 130 7.42 -13.34 4.81
N ILE A 131 6.50 -13.90 4.03
CA ILE A 131 6.32 -15.35 3.96
C ILE A 131 7.64 -15.97 3.51
N GLY A 132 8.11 -17.01 4.22
CA GLY A 132 9.41 -17.62 3.99
C GLY A 132 10.53 -17.10 4.90
N SER A 133 10.35 -16.03 5.67
CA SER A 133 11.32 -15.59 6.70
C SER A 133 11.48 -16.63 7.81
N GLU A 134 12.63 -16.64 8.48
CA GLU A 134 12.86 -17.53 9.62
C GLU A 134 12.32 -16.93 10.93
N LEU A 135 12.02 -17.80 11.91
CA LEU A 135 11.60 -17.37 13.26
C LEU A 135 12.62 -16.42 13.90
N ALA A 136 13.92 -16.65 13.65
CA ALA A 136 14.99 -15.80 14.19
C ALA A 136 14.87 -14.34 13.68
N ASP A 137 14.47 -14.14 12.43
CA ASP A 137 14.27 -12.80 11.85
C ASP A 137 13.06 -12.13 12.49
N VAL A 138 11.97 -12.88 12.69
CA VAL A 138 10.75 -12.40 13.35
C VAL A 138 11.04 -11.93 14.76
N THR A 139 11.74 -12.76 15.56
CA THR A 139 12.07 -12.44 16.96
C THR A 139 13.08 -11.31 17.09
N ALA A 140 14.02 -11.18 16.14
CA ALA A 140 14.95 -10.05 16.11
C ALA A 140 14.25 -8.70 15.92
N VAL A 141 13.12 -8.68 15.21
CA VAL A 141 12.38 -7.47 14.88
C VAL A 141 11.28 -7.17 15.91
N TYR A 142 10.46 -8.16 16.23
CA TYR A 142 9.26 -7.97 17.04
C TYR A 142 9.41 -8.40 18.50
N GLY A 143 10.53 -9.05 18.83
CA GLY A 143 10.80 -9.61 20.16
C GLY A 143 10.44 -11.08 20.29
N ASP A 144 10.75 -11.63 21.45
CA ASP A 144 10.56 -13.06 21.73
C ASP A 144 9.09 -13.45 21.65
N SER A 145 8.81 -14.63 21.12
CA SER A 145 7.49 -15.24 21.09
C SER A 145 7.42 -16.38 22.12
N SER A 146 6.23 -16.57 22.67
CA SER A 146 5.96 -17.70 23.59
C SER A 146 5.78 -19.03 22.87
N SER A 147 5.77 -19.03 21.54
CA SER A 147 5.55 -20.20 20.68
C SER A 147 6.43 -20.09 19.42
N ASP A 148 6.90 -21.23 18.93
CA ASP A 148 7.68 -21.40 17.71
C ASP A 148 6.79 -21.65 16.46
N THR A 149 5.47 -21.76 16.66
CA THR A 149 4.50 -21.98 15.58
C THR A 149 3.57 -20.78 15.36
N LYS A 150 3.44 -19.89 16.38
CA LYS A 150 2.57 -18.72 16.33
C LYS A 150 3.16 -17.59 17.14
N CYS A 151 3.43 -16.47 16.49
CA CYS A 151 3.83 -15.23 17.14
C CYS A 151 2.66 -14.24 17.09
N GLU A 152 2.34 -13.65 18.23
CA GLU A 152 1.29 -12.65 18.39
C GLU A 152 1.86 -11.41 19.05
N TYR A 153 1.74 -10.28 18.37
CA TYR A 153 2.21 -8.98 18.85
C TYR A 153 1.05 -8.00 18.85
N VAL A 154 0.79 -7.37 19.97
CA VAL A 154 -0.28 -6.36 20.12
C VAL A 154 0.35 -4.99 20.27
N LYS A 155 -0.17 -4.02 19.52
CA LYS A 155 0.26 -2.63 19.58
C LYS A 155 -0.94 -1.72 19.30
N GLY A 156 -1.27 -0.84 20.27
CA GLY A 156 -2.44 0.03 20.14
C GLY A 156 -3.73 -0.75 19.86
N ASP A 157 -4.41 -0.39 18.81
CA ASP A 157 -5.68 -0.97 18.34
C ASP A 157 -5.53 -2.08 17.30
N SER A 158 -4.35 -2.67 17.22
CA SER A 158 -4.06 -3.71 16.25
C SER A 158 -3.19 -4.83 16.78
N GLN A 159 -3.30 -5.98 16.14
CA GLN A 159 -2.52 -7.18 16.37
C GLN A 159 -1.82 -7.61 15.08
N LEU A 160 -0.56 -8.01 15.21
CA LEU A 160 0.19 -8.70 14.17
C LEU A 160 0.28 -10.18 14.54
N LEU A 161 -0.28 -11.05 13.70
CA LEU A 161 -0.27 -12.49 13.85
C LEU A 161 0.63 -13.09 12.77
N ILE A 162 1.64 -13.87 13.19
CA ILE A 162 2.55 -14.58 12.30
C ILE A 162 2.49 -16.07 12.62
N LEU A 163 2.15 -16.87 11.62
CA LEU A 163 2.15 -18.33 11.72
C LEU A 163 3.40 -18.90 11.09
N LEU A 164 3.98 -19.91 11.74
CA LEU A 164 5.19 -20.57 11.30
C LEU A 164 4.98 -22.08 11.22
N GLU A 165 5.63 -22.70 10.26
CA GLU A 165 5.77 -24.14 10.14
C GLU A 165 7.24 -24.50 10.01
N ASN A 166 7.73 -25.39 10.88
CA ASN A 166 9.14 -25.78 10.94
C ASN A 166 10.12 -24.59 11.07
N GLY A 167 9.72 -23.53 11.80
CA GLY A 167 10.54 -22.34 12.01
C GLY A 167 10.52 -21.34 10.85
N VAL A 168 9.67 -21.55 9.84
CA VAL A 168 9.54 -20.67 8.67
C VAL A 168 8.15 -20.04 8.65
N VAL A 169 8.07 -18.76 8.36
CA VAL A 169 6.81 -17.98 8.27
C VAL A 169 5.98 -18.49 7.09
N THR A 170 4.74 -18.88 7.39
CA THR A 170 3.76 -19.35 6.40
C THR A 170 2.58 -18.42 6.23
N SER A 171 2.32 -17.54 7.22
CA SER A 171 1.24 -16.55 7.14
C SER A 171 1.57 -15.34 7.98
N ILE A 172 1.23 -14.17 7.49
CA ILE A 172 1.31 -12.89 8.19
C ILE A 172 -0.04 -12.19 8.08
N GLN A 173 -0.60 -11.79 9.21
CA GLN A 173 -1.89 -11.11 9.25
C GLN A 173 -1.86 -9.93 10.23
N TYR A 174 -2.30 -8.79 9.77
CA TYR A 174 -2.66 -7.64 10.59
C TYR A 174 -4.16 -7.70 10.88
N VAL A 175 -4.54 -7.49 12.12
CA VAL A 175 -5.94 -7.58 12.58
C VAL A 175 -6.28 -6.36 13.41
N ALA A 176 -7.42 -5.75 13.11
CA ALA A 176 -7.99 -4.69 13.93
C ALA A 176 -8.52 -5.27 15.25
N ILE A 177 -8.23 -4.60 16.35
CA ILE A 177 -8.85 -4.87 17.64
C ILE A 177 -10.04 -3.91 17.75
N THR A 178 -11.24 -4.46 17.73
CA THR A 178 -12.50 -3.72 17.91
C THR A 178 -13.03 -4.02 19.29
N GLU A 179 -13.40 -2.99 20.04
CA GLU A 179 -14.09 -3.11 21.35
C GLU A 179 -15.56 -3.52 21.19
#